data_7461b86bfb44e114c13a3e9c441b722f
#
_entry.id   7461b86bfb44e114c13a3e9c441b722f
#
_cell.length_a   1.000
_cell.length_b   1.000
_cell.length_c   1.000
_cell.angle_alpha   90.00
_cell.angle_beta   90.00
_cell.angle_gamma   90.00
#
_symmetry.space_group_name_H-M   'P 1'
#
loop_
_entity.id
_entity.type
_entity.pdbx_description
1 polymer ?
#
loop_
_entity_poly.entity_id
_entity_poly.type
_entity_poly.pdbx_seq_one_letter_code
_entity_poly.pdbx_strand_id
1 'polypeptide(L)'
;MALPRAEKEWRLRAWAEEVLDYLHLSPFRHAPAGMLPYGLQKRVEVARALAGRPKLLLLDEPMAGLALEEKQDLARFLLDAREEWGVTLLWVEHDLRAVLELSDRVLVLSYGEVLYHGPPEGVKKDPKVVEAYLGQG
;
A
#
# COMPACT_ATOMS: atom_id res chain seq x y z
N MET A 1 17.81 -14.96 -24.84
CA MET A 1 18.97 -14.09 -25.12
C MET A 1 18.93 -12.86 -24.20
N ALA A 2 20.00 -12.59 -23.49
CA ALA A 2 20.08 -11.43 -22.61
C ALA A 2 20.16 -10.14 -23.42
N LEU A 3 19.43 -9.09 -22.97
CA LEU A 3 19.52 -7.77 -23.59
C LEU A 3 20.88 -7.11 -23.36
N PRO A 4 21.39 -6.28 -24.27
CA PRO A 4 22.56 -5.47 -24.03
C PRO A 4 22.40 -4.61 -22.79
N ARG A 5 23.52 -4.31 -22.11
CA ARG A 5 23.51 -3.51 -20.86
C ARG A 5 22.84 -2.15 -21.04
N ALA A 6 23.15 -1.45 -22.12
CA ALA A 6 22.58 -0.13 -22.40
C ALA A 6 21.05 -0.18 -22.56
N GLU A 7 20.55 -1.24 -23.22
CA GLU A 7 19.10 -1.44 -23.39
C GLU A 7 18.41 -1.77 -22.07
N LYS A 8 19.05 -2.60 -21.22
CA LYS A 8 18.54 -2.88 -19.86
C LYS A 8 18.46 -1.61 -19.03
N GLU A 9 19.51 -0.80 -19.03
CA GLU A 9 19.53 0.47 -18.30
C GLU A 9 18.45 1.42 -18.78
N TRP A 10 18.25 1.51 -20.08
CA TRP A 10 17.20 2.35 -20.65
C TRP A 10 15.81 1.89 -20.21
N ARG A 11 15.55 0.59 -20.26
CA ARG A 11 14.26 0.03 -19.83
C ARG A 11 14.00 0.26 -18.33
N LEU A 12 15.03 0.11 -17.49
CA LEU A 12 14.92 0.38 -16.06
C LEU A 12 14.62 1.85 -15.79
N ARG A 13 15.26 2.76 -16.49
CA ARG A 13 15.00 4.19 -16.37
C ARG A 13 13.59 4.55 -16.83
N ALA A 14 13.16 4.00 -17.96
CA ALA A 14 11.81 4.23 -18.47
C ALA A 14 10.75 3.74 -17.47
N TRP A 15 10.97 2.58 -16.87
CA TRP A 15 10.07 2.05 -15.84
C TRP A 15 10.07 2.92 -14.58
N ALA A 16 11.24 3.36 -14.12
CA ALA A 16 11.33 4.25 -12.97
C ALA A 16 10.56 5.56 -13.21
N GLU A 17 10.68 6.14 -14.40
CA GLU A 17 9.93 7.33 -14.79
C GLU A 17 8.42 7.08 -14.76
N GLU A 18 7.98 5.93 -15.26
CA GLU A 18 6.57 5.54 -15.26
C GLU A 18 6.04 5.42 -13.82
N VAL A 19 6.81 4.82 -12.92
CA VAL A 19 6.43 4.70 -11.49
C VAL A 19 6.35 6.08 -10.84
N LEU A 20 7.33 6.96 -11.09
CA LEU A 20 7.33 8.32 -10.55
C LEU A 20 6.11 9.11 -11.02
N ASP A 21 5.79 9.00 -12.30
CA ASP A 21 4.64 9.68 -12.90
C ASP A 21 3.33 9.19 -12.30
N TYR A 22 3.23 7.87 -12.16
CA TYR A 22 2.05 7.21 -11.61
C TYR A 22 1.74 7.66 -10.18
N LEU A 23 2.78 7.84 -9.37
CA LEU A 23 2.65 8.28 -7.98
C LEU A 23 2.74 9.81 -7.81
N HIS A 24 2.71 10.55 -8.91
CA HIS A 24 2.83 12.01 -8.94
C HIS A 24 4.12 12.50 -8.24
N LEU A 25 5.20 11.78 -8.43
CA LEU A 25 6.52 12.11 -7.85
C LEU A 25 7.48 12.77 -8.84
N SER A 26 7.12 12.86 -10.11
CA SER A 26 7.99 13.43 -11.15
C SER A 26 8.54 14.81 -10.82
N PRO A 27 7.76 15.74 -10.21
CA PRO A 27 8.32 17.05 -9.82
C PRO A 27 9.43 16.98 -8.80
N PHE A 28 9.54 15.88 -8.06
CA PHE A 28 10.50 15.70 -6.96
C PHE A 28 11.65 14.76 -7.33
N ARG A 29 11.80 14.40 -8.60
CA ARG A 29 12.74 13.38 -9.07
C ARG A 29 14.20 13.65 -8.70
N HIS A 30 14.59 14.92 -8.58
CA HIS A 30 15.95 15.32 -8.24
C HIS A 30 16.10 15.79 -6.80
N ALA A 31 15.02 15.79 -6.03
CA ALA A 31 15.08 16.19 -4.64
C ALA A 31 15.61 15.04 -3.77
N PRO A 32 16.46 15.31 -2.77
CA PRO A 32 16.83 14.31 -1.78
C PRO A 32 15.58 13.84 -1.03
N ALA A 33 15.36 12.53 -0.98
CA ALA A 33 14.15 11.96 -0.38
C ALA A 33 13.96 12.38 1.08
N GLY A 34 15.05 12.48 1.85
CA GLY A 34 14.99 12.90 3.25
C GLY A 34 14.58 14.36 3.46
N MET A 35 14.59 15.17 2.41
CA MET A 35 14.17 16.58 2.45
C MET A 35 12.70 16.77 2.12
N LEU A 36 12.00 15.71 1.69
CA LEU A 36 10.60 15.78 1.33
C LEU A 36 9.71 15.77 2.58
N PRO A 37 8.52 16.40 2.53
CA PRO A 37 7.52 16.22 3.56
C PRO A 37 7.19 14.74 3.79
N TYR A 38 6.78 14.40 5.01
CA TYR A 38 6.57 13.01 5.43
C TYR A 38 5.63 12.22 4.49
N GLY A 39 4.52 12.82 4.08
CA GLY A 39 3.57 12.17 3.16
C GLY A 39 4.20 11.81 1.81
N LEU A 40 5.08 12.67 1.29
CA LEU A 40 5.81 12.38 0.06
C LEU A 40 6.89 11.33 0.28
N GLN A 41 7.54 11.30 1.45
CA GLN A 41 8.49 10.23 1.78
C GLN A 41 7.79 8.87 1.80
N LYS A 42 6.59 8.78 2.35
CA LYS A 42 5.78 7.54 2.34
C LYS A 42 5.46 7.12 0.91
N ARG A 43 5.12 8.07 0.06
CA ARG A 43 4.85 7.80 -1.36
C ARG A 43 6.10 7.29 -2.08
N VAL A 44 7.28 7.83 -1.74
CA VAL A 44 8.56 7.35 -2.28
C VAL A 44 8.85 5.91 -1.84
N GLU A 45 8.55 5.54 -0.60
CA GLU A 45 8.71 4.17 -0.12
C GLU A 45 7.87 3.19 -0.96
N VAL A 46 6.62 3.55 -1.25
CA VAL A 46 5.74 2.75 -2.12
C VAL A 46 6.30 2.68 -3.54
N ALA A 47 6.79 3.80 -4.08
CA ALA A 47 7.40 3.85 -5.41
C ALA A 47 8.60 2.91 -5.52
N ARG A 48 9.46 2.88 -4.51
CA ARG A 48 10.62 1.99 -4.48
C ARG A 48 10.19 0.52 -4.53
N ALA A 49 9.19 0.16 -3.75
CA ALA A 49 8.67 -1.19 -3.74
C ALA A 49 8.05 -1.57 -5.09
N LEU A 50 7.26 -0.68 -5.69
CA LEU A 50 6.63 -0.91 -6.99
C LEU A 50 7.64 -0.97 -8.14
N ALA A 51 8.77 -0.26 -8.02
CA ALA A 51 9.83 -0.28 -9.02
C ALA A 51 10.43 -1.68 -9.21
N GLY A 52 10.37 -2.54 -8.18
CA GLY A 52 10.79 -3.92 -8.25
C GLY A 52 9.83 -4.85 -9.00
N ARG A 53 8.71 -4.35 -9.50
CA ARG A 53 7.64 -5.11 -10.17
C ARG A 53 7.18 -6.31 -9.34
N PRO A 54 6.77 -6.10 -8.08
CA PRO A 54 6.38 -7.20 -7.20
C PRO A 54 5.06 -7.81 -7.66
N LYS A 55 4.90 -9.12 -7.43
CA LYS A 55 3.60 -9.79 -7.52
C LYS A 55 2.80 -9.60 -6.24
N LEU A 56 3.50 -9.51 -5.12
CA LEU A 56 2.95 -9.30 -3.79
C LEU A 56 3.67 -8.14 -3.11
N LEU A 57 2.92 -7.15 -2.69
CA LEU A 57 3.43 -6.00 -1.95
C LEU A 57 2.96 -6.09 -0.50
N LEU A 58 3.91 -6.13 0.43
CA LEU A 58 3.64 -6.17 1.87
C LEU A 58 3.71 -4.75 2.44
N LEU A 59 2.62 -4.32 3.07
CA LEU A 59 2.48 -2.97 3.60
C LEU A 59 2.17 -3.05 5.09
N ASP A 60 3.08 -2.53 5.91
CA ASP A 60 2.91 -2.51 7.36
C ASP A 60 2.58 -1.10 7.83
N GLU A 61 1.31 -0.89 8.19
CA GLU A 61 0.77 0.40 8.62
C GLU A 61 1.19 1.58 7.71
N PRO A 62 0.96 1.48 6.38
CA PRO A 62 1.46 2.49 5.44
C PRO A 62 0.83 3.87 5.64
N MET A 63 -0.30 3.94 6.31
CA MET A 63 -1.04 5.19 6.52
C MET A 63 -0.73 5.88 7.86
N ALA A 64 0.10 5.26 8.71
CA ALA A 64 0.43 5.84 10.01
C ALA A 64 1.08 7.22 9.85
N GLY A 65 0.58 8.19 10.62
CA GLY A 65 1.12 9.56 10.62
C GLY A 65 0.70 10.42 9.43
N LEU A 66 -0.12 9.92 8.53
CA LEU A 66 -0.61 10.68 7.38
C LEU A 66 -1.89 11.46 7.73
N ALA A 67 -2.04 12.65 7.14
CA ALA A 67 -3.31 13.37 7.16
C ALA A 67 -4.36 12.63 6.33
N LEU A 68 -5.64 12.91 6.56
CA LEU A 68 -6.73 12.22 5.88
C LEU A 68 -6.59 12.26 4.35
N GLU A 69 -6.30 13.42 3.79
CA GLU A 69 -6.14 13.60 2.35
C GLU A 69 -4.98 12.77 1.82
N GLU A 70 -3.86 12.74 2.55
CA GLU A 70 -2.70 11.93 2.19
C GLU A 70 -2.99 10.43 2.25
N LYS A 71 -3.80 9.99 3.23
CA LYS A 71 -4.26 8.60 3.33
C LYS A 71 -5.10 8.21 2.12
N GLN A 72 -6.02 9.08 1.72
CA GLN A 72 -6.88 8.86 0.56
C GLN A 72 -6.07 8.76 -0.73
N ASP A 73 -5.09 9.64 -0.91
CA ASP A 73 -4.21 9.62 -2.08
C ASP A 73 -3.39 8.33 -2.13
N LEU A 74 -2.77 7.95 -1.00
CA LEU A 74 -1.97 6.72 -0.94
C LEU A 74 -2.81 5.48 -1.22
N ALA A 75 -4.00 5.40 -0.64
CA ALA A 75 -4.95 4.31 -0.90
C ALA A 75 -5.28 4.21 -2.39
N ARG A 76 -5.57 5.34 -3.03
CA ARG A 76 -5.87 5.38 -4.46
C ARG A 76 -4.70 4.88 -5.30
N PHE A 77 -3.48 5.34 -5.02
CA PHE A 77 -2.30 4.87 -5.75
C PHE A 77 -2.10 3.36 -5.62
N LEU A 78 -2.29 2.82 -4.42
CA LEU A 78 -2.14 1.39 -4.17
C LEU A 78 -3.21 0.57 -4.90
N LEU A 79 -4.47 0.99 -4.84
CA LEU A 79 -5.57 0.29 -5.52
C LEU A 79 -5.41 0.38 -7.04
N ASP A 80 -4.99 1.52 -7.56
CA ASP A 80 -4.75 1.68 -8.99
C ASP A 80 -3.58 0.79 -9.46
N ALA A 81 -2.51 0.68 -8.68
CA ALA A 81 -1.39 -0.22 -8.97
C ALA A 81 -1.85 -1.68 -9.02
N ARG A 82 -2.74 -2.08 -8.11
CA ARG A 82 -3.37 -3.39 -8.12
C ARG A 82 -4.12 -3.63 -9.44
N GLU A 83 -4.94 -2.69 -9.87
CA GLU A 83 -5.76 -2.81 -11.08
C GLU A 83 -4.89 -2.82 -12.35
N GLU A 84 -3.91 -1.93 -12.46
CA GLU A 84 -3.12 -1.78 -13.68
C GLU A 84 -1.96 -2.77 -13.78
N TRP A 85 -1.28 -3.04 -12.66
CA TRP A 85 -0.07 -3.86 -12.67
C TRP A 85 -0.26 -5.25 -12.08
N GLY A 86 -1.48 -5.58 -11.65
CA GLY A 86 -1.81 -6.89 -11.11
C GLY A 86 -1.11 -7.22 -9.80
N VAL A 87 -0.73 -6.22 -9.02
CA VAL A 87 -0.06 -6.42 -7.72
C VAL A 87 -1.08 -6.88 -6.68
N THR A 88 -0.76 -7.95 -5.96
CA THR A 88 -1.52 -8.33 -4.77
C THR A 88 -1.00 -7.56 -3.58
N LEU A 89 -1.90 -6.98 -2.79
CA LEU A 89 -1.54 -6.19 -1.61
C LEU A 89 -1.87 -6.98 -0.34
N LEU A 90 -0.89 -7.15 0.53
CA LEU A 90 -1.10 -7.61 1.90
C LEU A 90 -0.81 -6.44 2.83
N TRP A 91 -1.83 -5.95 3.47
CA TRP A 91 -1.83 -4.65 4.12
C TRP A 91 -2.21 -4.80 5.60
N VAL A 92 -1.30 -4.43 6.49
CA VAL A 92 -1.55 -4.45 7.94
C VAL A 92 -1.97 -3.06 8.39
N GLU A 93 -3.13 -2.95 8.99
CA GLU A 93 -3.68 -1.71 9.51
C GLU A 93 -4.48 -1.95 10.80
N HIS A 94 -4.58 -0.94 11.62
CA HIS A 94 -5.46 -0.93 12.78
C HIS A 94 -6.62 0.07 12.64
N ASP A 95 -6.64 0.85 11.58
CA ASP A 95 -7.79 1.67 11.21
C ASP A 95 -8.84 0.77 10.54
N LEU A 96 -9.81 0.32 11.36
CA LEU A 96 -10.84 -0.61 10.92
C LEU A 96 -11.63 -0.09 9.72
N ARG A 97 -11.93 1.20 9.69
CA ARG A 97 -12.67 1.81 8.59
C ARG A 97 -11.92 1.65 7.25
N ALA A 98 -10.64 1.99 7.24
CA ALA A 98 -9.81 1.84 6.04
C ALA A 98 -9.75 0.38 5.61
N VAL A 99 -9.54 -0.54 6.54
CA VAL A 99 -9.50 -1.97 6.25
C VAL A 99 -10.79 -2.44 5.58
N LEU A 100 -11.94 -2.07 6.14
CA LEU A 100 -13.23 -2.52 5.63
C LEU A 100 -13.59 -1.92 4.27
N GLU A 101 -13.18 -0.67 4.02
CA GLU A 101 -13.46 0.01 2.76
C GLU A 101 -12.56 -0.46 1.61
N LEU A 102 -11.32 -0.84 1.91
CA LEU A 102 -10.30 -1.08 0.88
C LEU A 102 -10.02 -2.55 0.59
N SER A 103 -10.40 -3.46 1.49
CA SER A 103 -10.00 -4.86 1.40
C SER A 103 -11.02 -5.73 0.70
N ASP A 104 -10.53 -6.71 -0.06
CA ASP A 104 -11.36 -7.78 -0.61
C ASP A 104 -11.58 -8.89 0.43
N ARG A 105 -10.56 -9.14 1.25
CA ARG A 105 -10.58 -10.13 2.33
C ARG A 105 -9.87 -9.55 3.53
N VAL A 106 -10.35 -9.91 4.70
CA VAL A 106 -9.83 -9.43 5.98
C VAL A 106 -9.45 -10.60 6.87
N LEU A 107 -8.28 -10.52 7.46
CA LEU A 107 -7.83 -11.41 8.51
C LEU A 107 -7.72 -10.58 9.80
N VAL A 108 -8.49 -10.94 10.83
CA VAL A 108 -8.43 -10.25 12.12
C VAL A 108 -7.65 -11.10 13.10
N LEU A 109 -6.61 -10.50 13.67
CA LEU A 109 -5.74 -11.14 14.66
C LEU A 109 -5.87 -10.44 16.02
N SER A 110 -5.80 -11.24 17.09
CA SER A 110 -5.71 -10.75 18.46
C SER A 110 -4.80 -11.67 19.25
N TYR A 111 -3.73 -11.09 19.81
CA TYR A 111 -2.71 -11.86 20.54
C TYR A 111 -2.20 -13.09 19.81
N GLY A 112 -1.97 -12.95 18.50
CA GLY A 112 -1.47 -14.03 17.66
C GLY A 112 -2.51 -15.06 17.23
N GLU A 113 -3.75 -14.91 17.63
CA GLU A 113 -4.84 -15.82 17.25
C GLU A 113 -5.73 -15.21 16.17
N VAL A 114 -6.18 -16.06 15.24
CA VAL A 114 -7.11 -15.65 14.19
C VAL A 114 -8.52 -15.59 14.75
N LEU A 115 -9.11 -14.40 14.78
CA LEU A 115 -10.50 -14.22 15.18
C LEU A 115 -11.48 -14.33 14.01
N TYR A 116 -11.03 -13.89 12.83
CA TYR A 116 -11.89 -13.84 11.64
C TYR A 116 -11.02 -13.91 10.39
N HIS A 117 -11.53 -14.59 9.37
CA HIS A 117 -10.93 -14.56 8.04
C HIS A 117 -12.05 -14.69 7.01
N GLY A 118 -12.19 -13.70 6.16
CA GLY A 118 -13.22 -13.69 5.14
C GLY A 118 -13.46 -12.31 4.54
N PRO A 119 -14.61 -12.11 3.89
CA PRO A 119 -14.96 -10.83 3.30
C PRO A 119 -15.16 -9.74 4.37
N PRO A 120 -14.92 -8.47 4.03
CA PRO A 120 -15.03 -7.38 5.01
C PRO A 120 -16.42 -7.23 5.63
N GLU A 121 -17.46 -7.61 4.92
CA GLU A 121 -18.86 -7.49 5.39
C GLU A 121 -19.13 -8.31 6.65
N GLY A 122 -18.41 -9.40 6.85
CA GLY A 122 -18.59 -10.27 8.01
C GLY A 122 -17.86 -9.84 9.27
N VAL A 123 -16.93 -8.89 9.15
CA VAL A 123 -16.05 -8.49 10.27
C VAL A 123 -16.85 -7.93 11.45
N LYS A 124 -17.73 -6.97 11.19
CA LYS A 124 -18.53 -6.33 12.23
C LYS A 124 -19.62 -7.23 12.82
N LYS A 125 -19.95 -8.33 12.15
CA LYS A 125 -20.97 -9.27 12.57
C LYS A 125 -20.39 -10.42 13.37
N ASP A 126 -19.08 -10.61 13.35
CA ASP A 126 -18.43 -11.71 14.07
C ASP A 126 -18.36 -11.40 15.56
N PRO A 127 -18.91 -12.27 16.45
CA PRO A 127 -18.93 -12.03 17.89
C PRO A 127 -17.54 -11.89 18.49
N LYS A 128 -16.55 -12.61 18.00
CA LYS A 128 -15.18 -12.55 18.53
C LYS A 128 -14.52 -11.21 18.21
N VAL A 129 -14.79 -10.67 17.03
CA VAL A 129 -14.27 -9.35 16.61
C VAL A 129 -14.96 -8.25 17.40
N VAL A 130 -16.27 -8.32 17.56
CA VAL A 130 -17.04 -7.34 18.33
C VAL A 130 -16.53 -7.29 19.77
N GLU A 131 -16.32 -8.43 20.40
CA GLU A 131 -15.80 -8.51 21.77
C GLU A 131 -14.38 -7.92 21.87
N ALA A 132 -13.50 -8.25 20.95
CA ALA A 132 -12.08 -7.85 21.00
C ALA A 132 -11.82 -6.38 20.63
N TYR A 133 -12.56 -5.83 19.68
CA TYR A 133 -12.27 -4.52 19.10
C TYR A 133 -13.39 -3.49 19.19
N LEU A 134 -14.64 -3.92 19.16
CA LEU A 134 -15.79 -3.03 19.09
C LEU A 134 -16.54 -2.92 20.41
N GLY A 135 -16.32 -3.87 21.33
CA GLY A 135 -16.95 -3.90 22.64
C GLY A 135 -16.25 -3.03 23.70
N GLN A 136 -15.16 -2.38 23.37
CA GLN A 136 -14.36 -1.54 24.27
C GLN A 136 -14.52 -0.06 23.96
N GLY A 137 -15.70 0.33 23.67
CA GLY A 137 -16.02 1.74 23.41
C GLY A 137 -16.31 2.53 24.68
#